data_8ccbecff6286de5ffe3c5365e96a4b01
#
_entry.id   8ccbecff6286de5ffe3c5365e96a4b01
#
_cell.length_a   1.000
_cell.length_b   1.000
_cell.length_c   1.000
_cell.angle_alpha   90.00
_cell.angle_beta   90.00
_cell.angle_gamma   90.00
#
_symmetry.space_group_name_H-M   'P 1'
#
loop_
_entity.id
_entity.type
_entity.pdbx_description
1 polymer ?
#
loop_
_entity_poly.entity_id
_entity_poly.type
_entity_poly.pdbx_seq_one_letter_code
_entity_poly.pdbx_strand_id
1 'polypeptide(L)'
;MKKVFVVLYAMLALASFSVVSAAKQEASPDWVKNLPQAKTAKQLFVVAGIGKTTAWVSMHEKDTDGNWRILMTTPGFLGKEGLEKTKEGDAKTPIGTFHFNAAFGIAKDPGCVIPYKQVDKNIYWSGDDRPGMKYNQMVDIREMPDLNIEDSEHIIDYDPHYTYAMNISYNEDGTPGLGSAIFLHCFGPYKPYTGGCVAIPVENMRFVMQNVRPDCVIVIDYLKKLSPETAEKWKI
;
A
#
# COMPACT_ATOMS: atom_id res chain seq x y z
N MET A 1 15.51 -80.03 12.32
CA MET A 1 16.10 -78.99 11.51
C MET A 1 14.95 -78.12 10.99
N LYS A 2 14.69 -76.92 11.60
CA LYS A 2 13.62 -76.05 11.20
C LYS A 2 14.25 -74.98 10.32
N LYS A 3 13.80 -74.81 9.04
CA LYS A 3 14.21 -73.82 8.13
C LYS A 3 13.37 -72.57 8.44
N VAL A 4 14.08 -71.42 8.76
CA VAL A 4 13.48 -70.15 8.97
C VAL A 4 13.55 -69.41 7.58
N PHE A 5 12.39 -69.05 7.02
CA PHE A 5 12.27 -68.18 5.86
C PHE A 5 12.24 -66.76 6.32
N VAL A 6 13.26 -65.98 5.95
CA VAL A 6 13.27 -64.51 6.11
C VAL A 6 12.65 -63.93 4.86
N VAL A 7 11.48 -63.29 5.01
CA VAL A 7 10.83 -62.53 3.94
C VAL A 7 11.27 -61.06 4.05
N LEU A 8 12.05 -60.64 3.10
CA LEU A 8 12.51 -59.23 2.98
C LEU A 8 11.38 -58.43 2.31
N TYR A 9 10.69 -57.57 3.07
CA TYR A 9 9.76 -56.58 2.49
C TYR A 9 10.56 -55.35 2.03
N ALA A 10 10.71 -55.18 0.72
CA ALA A 10 11.20 -53.95 0.12
C ALA A 10 10.04 -52.92 0.06
N MET A 11 10.03 -51.94 0.96
CA MET A 11 9.15 -50.78 0.83
C MET A 11 9.68 -49.86 -0.26
N LEU A 12 9.01 -49.87 -1.41
CA LEU A 12 9.17 -48.82 -2.43
C LEU A 12 8.41 -47.57 -1.93
N ALA A 13 9.13 -46.57 -1.43
CA ALA A 13 8.59 -45.24 -1.17
C ALA A 13 8.41 -44.54 -2.50
N LEU A 14 7.20 -44.51 -3.03
CA LEU A 14 6.79 -43.64 -4.13
C LEU A 14 6.73 -42.20 -3.58
N ALA A 15 7.79 -41.43 -3.81
CA ALA A 15 7.77 -40.00 -3.60
C ALA A 15 6.89 -39.37 -4.71
N SER A 16 5.65 -39.07 -4.34
CA SER A 16 4.74 -38.29 -5.17
C SER A 16 5.25 -36.85 -5.20
N PHE A 17 5.99 -36.50 -6.21
CA PHE A 17 6.26 -35.10 -6.53
C PHE A 17 4.93 -34.46 -6.98
N SER A 18 4.24 -33.79 -6.05
CA SER A 18 3.17 -32.87 -6.39
C SER A 18 3.81 -31.69 -7.14
N VAL A 19 3.69 -31.69 -8.44
CA VAL A 19 3.98 -30.49 -9.25
C VAL A 19 2.89 -29.51 -8.89
N VAL A 20 3.17 -28.59 -7.94
CA VAL A 20 2.35 -27.41 -7.72
C VAL A 20 2.51 -26.59 -9.00
N SER A 21 1.53 -26.71 -9.89
CA SER A 21 1.41 -25.81 -11.02
C SER A 21 1.27 -24.41 -10.47
N ALA A 22 2.30 -23.58 -10.60
CA ALA A 22 2.21 -22.17 -10.28
C ALA A 22 1.05 -21.61 -11.13
N ALA A 23 -0.01 -21.16 -10.46
CA ALA A 23 -1.11 -20.51 -11.15
C ALA A 23 -0.51 -19.39 -12.00
N LYS A 24 -0.78 -19.42 -13.32
CA LYS A 24 -0.22 -18.44 -14.27
C LYS A 24 -0.73 -17.06 -13.85
N GLN A 25 0.15 -16.24 -13.29
CA GLN A 25 -0.21 -14.87 -12.91
C GLN A 25 -0.77 -14.13 -14.12
N GLU A 26 -1.88 -13.42 -13.91
CA GLU A 26 -2.55 -12.66 -14.96
C GLU A 26 -1.65 -11.53 -15.48
N ALA A 27 -1.66 -11.32 -16.80
CA ALA A 27 -0.92 -10.21 -17.39
C ALA A 27 -1.54 -8.87 -16.99
N SER A 28 -0.70 -7.89 -16.68
CA SER A 28 -1.16 -6.53 -16.44
C SER A 28 -1.86 -5.96 -17.67
N PRO A 29 -2.89 -5.10 -17.51
CA PRO A 29 -3.51 -4.38 -18.62
C PRO A 29 -2.47 -3.58 -19.42
N ASP A 30 -2.70 -3.44 -20.71
CA ASP A 30 -1.74 -2.74 -21.60
C ASP A 30 -1.51 -1.29 -21.19
N TRP A 31 -2.54 -0.61 -20.70
CA TRP A 31 -2.38 0.76 -20.24
C TRP A 31 -1.43 0.89 -19.02
N VAL A 32 -1.36 -0.11 -18.14
CA VAL A 32 -0.38 -0.13 -17.04
C VAL A 32 1.03 -0.29 -17.58
N LYS A 33 1.23 -1.17 -18.55
CA LYS A 33 2.53 -1.37 -19.22
C LYS A 33 3.01 -0.13 -19.97
N ASN A 34 2.07 0.69 -20.43
CA ASN A 34 2.33 1.92 -21.20
C ASN A 34 2.49 3.17 -20.32
N LEU A 35 2.34 3.08 -19.00
CA LEU A 35 2.65 4.19 -18.10
C LEU A 35 4.11 4.62 -18.26
N PRO A 36 4.41 5.93 -18.25
CA PRO A 36 5.80 6.41 -18.28
C PRO A 36 6.69 5.75 -17.24
N GLN A 37 6.16 5.54 -16.04
CA GLN A 37 6.84 4.91 -14.90
C GLN A 37 7.18 3.44 -15.16
N ALA A 38 6.38 2.73 -15.96
CA ALA A 38 6.62 1.33 -16.30
C ALA A 38 7.92 1.09 -17.08
N LYS A 39 8.50 2.13 -17.71
CA LYS A 39 9.76 2.03 -18.44
C LYS A 39 10.92 1.68 -17.51
N THR A 40 10.96 2.26 -16.32
CA THR A 40 12.07 2.13 -15.37
C THR A 40 11.71 1.33 -14.11
N ALA A 41 10.45 1.36 -13.67
CA ALA A 41 9.99 0.63 -12.50
C ALA A 41 10.03 -0.88 -12.70
N LYS A 42 10.26 -1.60 -11.61
CA LYS A 42 10.14 -3.07 -11.53
C LYS A 42 8.82 -3.47 -10.87
N GLN A 43 8.27 -2.60 -10.05
CA GLN A 43 6.98 -2.79 -9.39
C GLN A 43 6.19 -1.47 -9.41
N LEU A 44 4.88 -1.56 -9.63
CA LEU A 44 3.97 -0.44 -9.65
C LEU A 44 2.81 -0.69 -8.68
N PHE A 45 2.48 0.33 -7.90
CA PHE A 45 1.24 0.41 -7.15
C PHE A 45 0.38 1.52 -7.76
N VAL A 46 -0.74 1.17 -8.38
CA VAL A 46 -1.55 2.10 -9.15
C VAL A 46 -2.86 2.37 -8.44
N VAL A 47 -3.17 3.64 -8.24
CA VAL A 47 -4.45 4.14 -7.70
C VAL A 47 -5.14 4.93 -8.79
N ALA A 48 -6.09 4.28 -9.48
CA ALA A 48 -6.86 4.87 -10.57
C ALA A 48 -8.23 5.35 -10.05
N GLY A 49 -8.41 6.66 -9.89
CA GLY A 49 -9.68 7.25 -9.46
C GLY A 49 -10.78 7.00 -10.48
N ILE A 50 -11.86 6.34 -10.05
CA ILE A 50 -13.02 5.96 -10.89
C ILE A 50 -14.30 6.71 -10.51
N GLY A 51 -14.29 7.43 -9.41
CA GLY A 51 -15.38 8.26 -8.90
C GLY A 51 -14.81 9.32 -7.99
N LYS A 52 -15.69 10.13 -7.34
CA LYS A 52 -15.21 11.19 -6.45
C LYS A 52 -14.34 10.63 -5.31
N THR A 53 -14.83 9.56 -4.64
CA THR A 53 -14.17 8.99 -3.47
C THR A 53 -13.73 7.54 -3.66
N THR A 54 -13.83 7.01 -4.88
CA THR A 54 -13.57 5.61 -5.18
C THR A 54 -12.44 5.45 -6.19
N ALA A 55 -11.65 4.41 -6.03
CA ALA A 55 -10.57 4.05 -6.93
C ALA A 55 -10.58 2.55 -7.23
N TRP A 56 -10.04 2.19 -8.38
CA TRP A 56 -9.48 0.88 -8.64
C TRP A 56 -8.01 0.90 -8.26
N VAL A 57 -7.62 0.04 -7.33
CA VAL A 57 -6.26 -0.04 -6.82
C VAL A 57 -5.66 -1.36 -7.26
N SER A 58 -4.42 -1.33 -7.73
CA SER A 58 -3.73 -2.52 -8.21
C SER A 58 -2.24 -2.48 -7.97
N MET A 59 -1.65 -3.66 -7.82
CA MET A 59 -0.21 -3.86 -7.68
C MET A 59 0.29 -4.74 -8.81
N HIS A 60 1.38 -4.34 -9.42
CA HIS A 60 1.94 -4.99 -10.60
C HIS A 60 3.46 -5.16 -10.45
N GLU A 61 4.00 -6.22 -11.02
CA GLU A 61 5.45 -6.49 -11.01
C GLU A 61 5.91 -7.00 -12.36
N LYS A 62 7.13 -6.66 -12.76
CA LYS A 62 7.81 -7.31 -13.89
C LYS A 62 8.32 -8.68 -13.47
N ASP A 63 7.96 -9.70 -14.25
CA ASP A 63 8.58 -11.01 -14.13
C ASP A 63 10.02 -11.03 -14.67
N THR A 64 10.70 -12.17 -14.57
CA THR A 64 12.08 -12.35 -15.02
C THR A 64 12.27 -12.13 -16.53
N ASP A 65 11.20 -12.27 -17.30
CA ASP A 65 11.19 -12.08 -18.75
C ASP A 65 10.84 -10.63 -19.14
N GLY A 66 10.61 -9.75 -18.12
CA GLY A 66 10.27 -8.35 -18.31
C GLY A 66 8.79 -8.09 -18.58
N ASN A 67 7.93 -9.13 -18.46
CA ASN A 67 6.49 -8.96 -18.63
C ASN A 67 5.86 -8.47 -17.34
N TRP A 68 4.92 -7.52 -17.46
CA TRP A 68 4.14 -7.04 -16.33
C TRP A 68 3.02 -8.01 -15.95
N ARG A 69 2.95 -8.36 -14.65
CA ARG A 69 1.95 -9.26 -14.06
C ARG A 69 1.16 -8.53 -12.98
N ILE A 70 -0.13 -8.84 -12.86
CA ILE A 70 -0.95 -8.39 -11.74
C ILE A 70 -0.58 -9.23 -10.52
N LEU A 71 -0.24 -8.57 -9.41
CA LEU A 71 -0.10 -9.19 -8.10
C LEU A 71 -1.40 -9.12 -7.31
N MET A 72 -2.12 -7.98 -7.40
CA MET A 72 -3.33 -7.73 -6.63
C MET A 72 -4.18 -6.66 -7.33
N THR A 73 -5.50 -6.79 -7.21
CA THR A 73 -6.46 -5.72 -7.50
C THR A 73 -7.50 -5.63 -6.39
N THR A 74 -7.97 -4.43 -6.08
CA THR A 74 -8.94 -4.20 -5.03
C THR A 74 -9.68 -2.87 -5.24
N PRO A 75 -10.93 -2.72 -4.78
CA PRO A 75 -11.50 -1.40 -4.62
C PRO A 75 -10.73 -0.59 -3.58
N GLY A 76 -10.71 0.73 -3.72
CA GLY A 76 -10.12 1.65 -2.76
C GLY A 76 -10.99 2.88 -2.55
N PHE A 77 -10.78 3.56 -1.40
CA PHE A 77 -11.36 4.86 -1.13
C PHE A 77 -10.30 5.95 -1.16
N LEU A 78 -10.71 7.13 -1.60
CA LEU A 78 -9.92 8.35 -1.72
C LEU A 78 -10.42 9.43 -0.77
N GLY A 79 -9.77 10.58 -0.79
CA GLY A 79 -10.19 11.76 -0.05
C GLY A 79 -11.66 12.12 -0.32
N LYS A 80 -12.38 12.61 0.69
CA LYS A 80 -13.78 13.05 0.62
C LYS A 80 -14.05 14.03 -0.52
N GLU A 81 -13.08 14.89 -0.81
CA GLU A 81 -13.16 15.87 -1.90
C GLU A 81 -12.44 15.41 -3.17
N GLY A 82 -12.12 14.11 -3.28
CA GLY A 82 -11.55 13.48 -4.48
C GLY A 82 -10.03 13.57 -4.56
N LEU A 83 -9.53 13.69 -5.78
CA LEU A 83 -8.12 13.86 -6.12
C LEU A 83 -7.71 15.35 -6.17
N GLU A 84 -6.45 15.60 -6.53
CA GLU A 84 -5.84 16.94 -6.73
C GLU A 84 -5.62 17.71 -5.43
N LYS A 85 -5.00 17.04 -4.43
CA LYS A 85 -4.55 17.69 -3.20
C LYS A 85 -3.56 18.81 -3.48
N THR A 86 -3.77 19.97 -2.83
CA THR A 86 -2.93 21.16 -2.99
C THR A 86 -2.56 21.81 -1.66
N LYS A 87 -3.24 21.49 -0.56
CA LYS A 87 -3.00 22.11 0.75
C LYS A 87 -3.43 21.21 1.90
N GLU A 88 -2.99 21.55 3.10
CA GLU A 88 -3.45 20.90 4.33
C GLU A 88 -4.97 21.04 4.51
N GLY A 89 -5.64 20.01 5.01
CA GLY A 89 -7.06 20.02 5.33
C GLY A 89 -8.03 20.06 4.14
N ASP A 90 -7.56 19.95 2.88
CA ASP A 90 -8.44 20.00 1.69
C ASP A 90 -9.23 18.71 1.45
N ALA A 91 -9.00 17.68 2.26
CA ALA A 91 -9.62 16.36 2.17
C ALA A 91 -9.50 15.69 0.77
N LYS A 92 -8.43 15.99 0.04
CA LYS A 92 -8.13 15.44 -1.28
C LYS A 92 -6.93 14.50 -1.23
N THR A 93 -6.93 13.50 -2.12
CA THR A 93 -5.79 12.62 -2.36
C THR A 93 -4.88 13.25 -3.44
N PRO A 94 -3.57 13.25 -3.29
CA PRO A 94 -2.67 13.84 -4.29
C PRO A 94 -2.67 13.05 -5.60
N ILE A 95 -2.44 13.74 -6.71
CA ILE A 95 -2.10 13.15 -8.01
C ILE A 95 -0.59 13.21 -8.18
N GLY A 96 0.00 12.15 -8.73
CA GLY A 96 1.42 12.15 -9.04
C GLY A 96 2.07 10.77 -9.01
N THR A 97 3.39 10.82 -8.92
CA THR A 97 4.26 9.65 -8.80
C THR A 97 4.98 9.72 -7.46
N PHE A 98 4.87 8.66 -6.67
CA PHE A 98 5.34 8.59 -5.30
C PHE A 98 6.03 7.25 -5.03
N HIS A 99 6.50 7.05 -3.80
CA HIS A 99 6.98 5.78 -3.26
C HIS A 99 6.50 5.59 -1.81
N PHE A 100 6.67 4.39 -1.28
CA PHE A 100 6.46 4.14 0.15
C PHE A 100 7.79 4.38 0.89
N ASN A 101 7.78 5.27 1.89
CA ASN A 101 8.98 5.61 2.67
C ASN A 101 8.91 5.22 4.15
N ALA A 102 7.74 4.78 4.63
CA ALA A 102 7.57 4.23 5.97
C ALA A 102 6.42 3.21 6.00
N ALA A 103 6.56 2.18 6.84
CA ALA A 103 5.49 1.24 7.15
C ALA A 103 5.29 1.19 8.66
N PHE A 104 4.03 1.22 9.09
CA PHE A 104 3.70 1.22 10.51
C PHE A 104 2.28 0.67 10.75
N GLY A 105 1.92 0.50 12.02
CA GLY A 105 0.57 0.13 12.39
C GLY A 105 0.40 -0.18 13.87
N ILE A 106 -0.86 -0.27 14.30
CA ILE A 106 -1.24 -0.62 15.66
C ILE A 106 -1.00 -2.11 15.91
N ALA A 107 -1.27 -2.95 14.90
CA ALA A 107 -1.03 -4.39 14.95
C ALA A 107 0.46 -4.74 14.87
N LYS A 108 0.77 -6.00 15.22
CA LYS A 108 2.11 -6.55 15.01
C LYS A 108 2.47 -6.58 13.53
N ASP A 109 3.77 -6.53 13.25
CA ASP A 109 4.30 -6.66 11.88
C ASP A 109 3.68 -7.87 11.17
N PRO A 110 3.02 -7.66 10.02
CA PRO A 110 2.43 -8.74 9.24
C PRO A 110 3.46 -9.53 8.40
N GLY A 111 4.74 -9.26 8.54
CA GLY A 111 5.82 -9.70 7.65
C GLY A 111 6.12 -8.67 6.57
N CYS A 112 6.18 -7.40 6.93
CA CYS A 112 6.43 -6.30 6.00
C CYS A 112 7.84 -6.40 5.39
N VAL A 113 7.96 -6.20 4.07
CA VAL A 113 9.26 -6.27 3.37
C VAL A 113 10.13 -5.05 3.66
N ILE A 114 9.51 -3.87 3.83
CA ILE A 114 10.22 -2.65 4.27
C ILE A 114 10.16 -2.53 5.79
N PRO A 115 11.07 -1.77 6.43
CA PRO A 115 11.09 -1.62 7.88
C PRO A 115 9.73 -1.20 8.44
N TYR A 116 9.23 -1.95 9.42
CA TYR A 116 7.93 -1.74 10.04
C TYR A 116 8.08 -1.20 11.47
N LYS A 117 7.29 -0.19 11.81
CA LYS A 117 7.18 0.34 13.16
C LYS A 117 5.81 -0.04 13.76
N GLN A 118 5.78 -0.97 14.72
CA GLN A 118 4.59 -1.11 15.56
C GLN A 118 4.50 0.14 16.46
N VAL A 119 3.37 0.84 16.38
CA VAL A 119 3.16 2.08 17.13
C VAL A 119 2.62 1.80 18.54
N ASP A 120 2.97 2.70 19.46
CA ASP A 120 2.42 2.75 20.81
C ASP A 120 1.78 4.13 21.08
N LYS A 121 1.30 4.33 22.31
CA LYS A 121 0.63 5.56 22.75
C LYS A 121 1.50 6.84 22.71
N ASN A 122 2.78 6.72 22.40
CA ASN A 122 3.69 7.87 22.34
C ASN A 122 3.98 8.30 20.91
N ILE A 123 3.45 7.58 19.90
CA ILE A 123 3.78 7.80 18.49
C ILE A 123 2.69 8.63 17.82
N TYR A 124 3.14 9.73 17.21
CA TYR A 124 2.32 10.67 16.46
C TYR A 124 2.85 10.82 15.03
N TRP A 125 1.97 11.20 14.11
CA TRP A 125 2.37 11.78 12.84
C TRP A 125 2.22 13.29 12.95
N SER A 126 3.31 14.02 12.88
CA SER A 126 3.34 15.45 13.14
C SER A 126 2.66 16.24 12.02
N GLY A 127 1.64 17.00 12.37
CA GLY A 127 1.05 18.08 11.57
C GLY A 127 1.53 19.47 12.02
N ASP A 128 2.52 19.52 12.92
CA ASP A 128 3.07 20.74 13.50
C ASP A 128 4.01 21.44 12.51
N ASP A 129 3.52 22.50 11.88
CA ASP A 129 4.23 23.24 10.84
C ASP A 129 5.06 24.43 11.36
N ARG A 130 5.19 24.54 12.70
CA ARG A 130 6.03 25.58 13.31
C ARG A 130 7.51 25.38 12.94
N PRO A 131 8.29 26.46 12.80
CA PRO A 131 9.71 26.38 12.49
C PRO A 131 10.47 25.48 13.50
N GLY A 132 11.24 24.52 12.97
CA GLY A 132 12.03 23.57 13.77
C GLY A 132 11.28 22.30 14.19
N MET A 133 9.96 22.22 13.94
CA MET A 133 9.18 21.01 14.16
C MET A 133 9.29 20.06 12.96
N LYS A 134 9.04 18.77 13.18
CA LYS A 134 9.14 17.70 12.18
C LYS A 134 7.82 17.52 11.42
N TYR A 135 7.35 18.57 10.70
CA TYR A 135 6.13 18.49 9.94
C TYR A 135 6.14 17.32 8.94
N ASN A 136 5.03 16.61 8.83
CA ASN A 136 4.81 15.43 7.98
C ASN A 136 5.78 14.27 8.25
N GLN A 137 6.16 14.06 9.51
CA GLN A 137 7.04 12.97 9.95
C GLN A 137 6.46 12.24 11.16
N MET A 138 6.80 10.96 11.30
CA MET A 138 6.52 10.21 12.51
C MET A 138 7.43 10.66 13.64
N VAL A 139 6.86 10.95 14.80
CA VAL A 139 7.58 11.43 15.98
C VAL A 139 7.17 10.64 17.23
N ASP A 140 8.10 10.52 18.15
CA ASP A 140 7.85 10.05 19.51
C ASP A 140 7.75 11.27 20.44
N ILE A 141 6.59 11.43 21.11
CA ILE A 141 6.36 12.60 21.98
C ILE A 141 7.36 12.67 23.14
N ARG A 142 8.00 11.56 23.52
CA ARG A 142 9.05 11.54 24.54
C ARG A 142 10.34 12.24 24.08
N GLU A 143 10.58 12.24 22.75
CA GLU A 143 11.71 12.91 22.11
C GLU A 143 11.36 14.32 21.64
N MET A 144 10.05 14.62 21.50
CA MET A 144 9.53 15.91 21.05
C MET A 144 8.37 16.38 21.96
N PRO A 145 8.64 16.71 23.24
CA PRO A 145 7.58 17.04 24.21
C PRO A 145 6.81 18.32 23.87
N ASP A 146 7.38 19.20 23.04
CA ASP A 146 6.76 20.47 22.60
C ASP A 146 5.88 20.30 21.33
N LEU A 147 5.66 19.07 20.85
CA LEU A 147 4.80 18.79 19.69
C LEU A 147 3.40 19.37 19.92
N ASN A 148 2.89 20.08 18.90
CA ASN A 148 1.48 20.43 18.86
C ASN A 148 0.65 19.18 18.55
N ILE A 149 0.11 18.54 19.59
CA ILE A 149 -0.67 17.31 19.48
C ILE A 149 -2.04 17.55 18.85
N GLU A 150 -2.58 18.79 18.89
CA GLU A 150 -3.88 19.12 18.31
C GLU A 150 -3.82 19.14 16.77
N ASP A 151 -2.68 19.51 16.21
CA ASP A 151 -2.43 19.52 14.76
C ASP A 151 -1.79 18.20 14.27
N SER A 152 -1.59 17.22 15.18
CA SER A 152 -0.89 15.97 14.87
C SER A 152 -1.82 14.77 15.01
N GLU A 153 -1.60 13.72 14.21
CA GLU A 153 -2.35 12.47 14.34
C GLU A 153 -1.74 11.58 15.43
N HIS A 154 -2.46 11.36 16.52
CA HIS A 154 -2.14 10.32 17.49
C HIS A 154 -2.48 8.95 16.87
N ILE A 155 -1.48 8.26 16.31
CA ILE A 155 -1.70 7.14 15.37
C ILE A 155 -2.55 6.03 15.99
N ILE A 156 -2.38 5.75 17.29
CA ILE A 156 -3.11 4.66 17.97
C ILE A 156 -4.62 4.89 18.06
N ASP A 157 -5.09 6.15 17.95
CA ASP A 157 -6.52 6.50 18.04
C ASP A 157 -7.28 6.21 16.74
N TYR A 158 -6.58 5.87 15.66
CA TYR A 158 -7.17 5.58 14.35
C TYR A 158 -7.43 4.09 14.11
N ASP A 159 -7.65 3.28 15.16
CA ASP A 159 -8.10 1.90 14.99
C ASP A 159 -9.55 1.85 14.45
N PRO A 160 -9.88 1.02 13.46
CA PRO A 160 -9.04 0.04 12.77
C PRO A 160 -8.36 0.57 11.50
N HIS A 161 -8.44 1.86 11.18
CA HIS A 161 -7.87 2.42 9.94
C HIS A 161 -6.36 2.19 9.87
N TYR A 162 -5.64 2.46 10.96
CA TYR A 162 -4.19 2.28 11.04
C TYR A 162 -3.78 0.97 11.72
N THR A 163 -4.66 -0.07 11.67
CA THR A 163 -4.23 -1.45 11.96
C THR A 163 -2.92 -1.73 11.21
N TYR A 164 -2.88 -1.34 9.92
CA TYR A 164 -1.70 -1.30 9.06
C TYR A 164 -1.72 -0.05 8.21
N ALA A 165 -0.59 0.63 8.06
CA ALA A 165 -0.44 1.82 7.23
C ALA A 165 0.95 1.91 6.60
N MET A 166 1.03 2.58 5.44
CA MET A 166 2.28 2.91 4.76
C MET A 166 2.23 4.36 4.31
N ASN A 167 3.27 5.13 4.60
CA ASN A 167 3.33 6.51 4.15
C ASN A 167 3.63 6.59 2.65
N ILE A 168 2.80 7.36 1.94
CA ILE A 168 3.02 7.77 0.55
C ILE A 168 3.86 9.04 0.57
N SER A 169 4.95 9.10 -0.19
CA SER A 169 5.95 10.19 -0.16
C SER A 169 5.46 11.55 -0.69
N TYR A 170 4.17 11.86 -0.46
CA TYR A 170 3.63 13.18 -0.74
C TYR A 170 4.18 14.18 0.29
N ASN A 171 4.66 15.34 -0.21
CA ASN A 171 5.25 16.38 0.63
C ASN A 171 6.35 15.85 1.58
N GLU A 172 7.21 14.98 1.07
CA GLU A 172 8.26 14.31 1.85
C GLU A 172 9.23 15.30 2.51
N ASP A 173 9.47 16.44 1.85
CA ASP A 173 10.32 17.53 2.38
C ASP A 173 9.67 18.27 3.56
N GLY A 174 8.40 17.99 3.88
CA GLY A 174 7.69 18.63 4.99
C GLY A 174 7.45 20.13 4.78
N THR A 175 7.14 20.55 3.55
CA THR A 175 6.81 21.95 3.28
C THR A 175 5.49 22.31 3.99
N PRO A 176 5.51 23.32 4.90
CA PRO A 176 4.32 23.73 5.64
C PRO A 176 3.14 24.10 4.74
N GLY A 177 1.94 23.69 5.13
CA GLY A 177 0.69 24.02 4.44
C GLY A 177 0.40 23.22 3.18
N LEU A 178 1.34 22.45 2.62
CA LEU A 178 1.07 21.59 1.46
C LEU A 178 0.24 20.36 1.81
N GLY A 179 0.30 19.91 3.04
CA GLY A 179 -0.41 18.74 3.52
C GLY A 179 0.51 17.68 4.11
N SER A 180 -0.04 16.93 5.06
CA SER A 180 0.65 15.87 5.81
C SER A 180 -0.18 14.60 5.85
N ALA A 181 0.38 13.51 6.40
CA ALA A 181 -0.30 12.28 6.74
C ALA A 181 -1.07 11.65 5.55
N ILE A 182 -0.42 11.53 4.40
CA ILE A 182 -0.99 10.83 3.23
C ILE A 182 -0.53 9.38 3.23
N PHE A 183 -1.42 8.49 3.64
CA PHE A 183 -1.13 7.07 3.81
C PHE A 183 -1.91 6.17 2.86
N LEU A 184 -1.38 4.98 2.60
CA LEU A 184 -2.16 3.80 2.28
C LEU A 184 -2.50 3.12 3.60
N HIS A 185 -3.79 2.86 3.88
CA HIS A 185 -4.24 2.27 5.15
C HIS A 185 -5.46 1.36 4.99
N CYS A 186 -5.92 0.74 6.08
CA CYS A 186 -7.06 -0.17 6.06
C CYS A 186 -8.41 0.57 5.95
N PHE A 187 -9.41 -0.07 5.33
CA PHE A 187 -10.80 0.38 5.43
C PHE A 187 -11.22 0.52 6.89
N GLY A 188 -12.03 1.52 7.16
CA GLY A 188 -12.79 1.63 8.38
C GLY A 188 -14.27 1.32 8.17
N PRO A 189 -15.04 1.14 9.25
CA PRO A 189 -16.41 0.63 9.18
C PRO A 189 -17.47 1.64 8.74
N TYR A 190 -17.19 2.95 8.71
CA TYR A 190 -18.27 3.93 8.70
C TYR A 190 -18.30 4.91 7.53
N LYS A 191 -17.22 5.07 6.76
CA LYS A 191 -17.14 6.12 5.73
C LYS A 191 -16.50 5.60 4.45
N PRO A 192 -17.15 5.79 3.28
CA PRO A 192 -16.59 5.40 1.99
C PRO A 192 -15.65 6.48 1.44
N TYR A 193 -14.85 7.10 2.29
CA TYR A 193 -13.86 8.13 1.95
C TYR A 193 -12.83 8.30 3.08
N THR A 194 -11.75 9.01 2.78
CA THR A 194 -10.67 9.35 3.72
C THR A 194 -10.54 10.87 3.90
N GLY A 195 -9.60 11.31 4.71
CA GLY A 195 -9.20 12.71 4.82
C GLY A 195 -8.23 13.18 3.70
N GLY A 196 -7.79 12.26 2.85
CA GLY A 196 -6.79 12.50 1.79
C GLY A 196 -5.97 11.25 1.47
N CYS A 197 -5.95 10.29 2.38
CA CYS A 197 -5.28 9.01 2.22
C CYS A 197 -5.91 8.14 1.11
N VAL A 198 -5.29 7.02 0.83
CA VAL A 198 -5.85 5.88 0.08
C VAL A 198 -6.18 4.76 1.07
N ALA A 199 -7.41 4.27 1.08
CA ALA A 199 -7.79 3.15 1.92
C ALA A 199 -8.14 1.91 1.07
N ILE A 200 -7.76 0.71 1.56
CA ILE A 200 -8.03 -0.59 0.95
C ILE A 200 -8.44 -1.61 2.03
N PRO A 201 -9.06 -2.75 1.67
CA PRO A 201 -9.36 -3.80 2.63
C PRO A 201 -8.13 -4.30 3.39
N VAL A 202 -8.29 -4.67 4.66
CA VAL A 202 -7.17 -5.07 5.54
C VAL A 202 -6.35 -6.24 4.99
N GLU A 203 -6.98 -7.21 4.35
CA GLU A 203 -6.26 -8.35 3.76
C GLU A 203 -5.39 -7.93 2.55
N ASN A 204 -5.89 -6.98 1.75
CA ASN A 204 -5.10 -6.39 0.66
C ASN A 204 -3.95 -5.53 1.22
N MET A 205 -4.18 -4.80 2.33
CA MET A 205 -3.12 -4.04 2.99
C MET A 205 -1.99 -4.95 3.48
N ARG A 206 -2.33 -6.07 4.12
CA ARG A 206 -1.35 -7.10 4.53
C ARG A 206 -0.60 -7.66 3.33
N PHE A 207 -1.32 -7.99 2.24
CA PHE A 207 -0.70 -8.47 1.01
C PHE A 207 0.30 -7.45 0.45
N VAL A 208 -0.07 -6.16 0.38
CA VAL A 208 0.85 -5.10 -0.08
C VAL A 208 2.10 -5.05 0.78
N MET A 209 1.98 -5.02 2.11
CA MET A 209 3.12 -4.98 3.01
C MET A 209 4.07 -6.17 2.85
N GLN A 210 3.52 -7.36 2.62
CA GLN A 210 4.29 -8.61 2.44
C GLN A 210 4.97 -8.73 1.08
N ASN A 211 4.55 -7.93 0.08
CA ASN A 211 5.01 -8.08 -1.31
C ASN A 211 5.58 -6.80 -1.91
N VAL A 212 5.49 -5.66 -1.20
CA VAL A 212 6.01 -4.38 -1.71
C VAL A 212 7.54 -4.40 -1.76
N ARG A 213 8.08 -3.94 -2.89
CA ARG A 213 9.54 -3.74 -3.00
C ARG A 213 9.91 -2.35 -2.47
N PRO A 214 11.13 -2.17 -1.95
CA PRO A 214 11.61 -0.85 -1.54
C PRO A 214 11.64 0.17 -2.70
N ASP A 215 11.75 -0.30 -3.95
CA ASP A 215 11.76 0.48 -5.19
C ASP A 215 10.39 0.52 -5.89
N CYS A 216 9.30 0.18 -5.19
CA CYS A 216 7.94 0.24 -5.73
C CYS A 216 7.55 1.69 -6.04
N VAL A 217 7.09 1.91 -7.26
CA VAL A 217 6.61 3.23 -7.70
C VAL A 217 5.09 3.29 -7.60
N ILE A 218 4.59 4.32 -6.91
CA ILE A 218 3.16 4.60 -6.77
C ILE A 218 2.75 5.58 -7.86
N VAL A 219 1.64 5.30 -8.54
CA VAL A 219 1.01 6.19 -9.51
C VAL A 219 -0.43 6.45 -9.09
N ILE A 220 -0.78 7.71 -8.86
CA ILE A 220 -2.13 8.15 -8.48
C ILE A 220 -2.63 9.14 -9.51
N ASP A 221 -3.74 8.85 -10.19
CA ASP A 221 -4.42 9.76 -11.09
C ASP A 221 -5.85 9.26 -11.38
N TYR A 222 -6.64 10.05 -12.08
CA TYR A 222 -7.93 9.62 -12.62
C TYR A 222 -7.75 8.50 -13.66
N LEU A 223 -8.59 7.46 -13.62
CA LEU A 223 -8.55 6.41 -14.64
C LEU A 223 -8.68 6.98 -16.06
N LYS A 224 -9.52 8.00 -16.24
CA LYS A 224 -9.68 8.70 -17.54
C LYS A 224 -8.39 9.37 -18.05
N LYS A 225 -7.42 9.65 -17.18
CA LYS A 225 -6.10 10.16 -17.55
C LYS A 225 -5.12 9.02 -17.80
N LEU A 226 -5.14 7.99 -16.96
CA LEU A 226 -4.27 6.83 -17.07
C LEU A 226 -4.63 5.94 -18.25
N SER A 227 -5.93 5.78 -18.53
CA SER A 227 -6.47 4.98 -19.62
C SER A 227 -7.86 5.47 -20.06
N PRO A 228 -7.92 6.46 -20.98
CA PRO A 228 -9.21 6.95 -21.51
C PRO A 228 -10.09 5.84 -22.07
N GLU A 229 -9.49 4.90 -22.82
CA GLU A 229 -10.19 3.77 -23.40
C GLU A 229 -10.84 2.87 -22.34
N THR A 230 -10.12 2.57 -21.25
CA THR A 230 -10.68 1.77 -20.15
C THR A 230 -11.78 2.53 -19.42
N ALA A 231 -11.64 3.82 -19.20
CA ALA A 231 -12.66 4.67 -18.58
C ALA A 231 -13.94 4.70 -19.41
N GLU A 232 -13.82 4.85 -20.74
CA GLU A 232 -14.96 4.79 -21.67
C GLU A 232 -15.66 3.43 -21.62
N LYS A 233 -14.88 2.33 -21.68
CA LYS A 233 -15.42 0.96 -21.57
C LYS A 233 -16.18 0.74 -20.26
N TRP A 234 -15.72 1.31 -19.16
CA TRP A 234 -16.35 1.21 -17.84
C TRP A 234 -17.44 2.26 -17.62
N LYS A 235 -17.63 3.20 -18.56
CA LYS A 235 -18.60 4.31 -18.48
C LYS A 235 -18.42 5.22 -17.29
N ILE A 236 -17.17 5.59 -17.01
CA ILE A 236 -16.75 6.52 -15.94
C ILE A 236 -16.04 7.76 -16.48
#